data_7ffca33cf0321f9bf5c7de694e04fb92
#
_entry.id   7ffca33cf0321f9bf5c7de694e04fb92
#
_cell.length_a   1.000
_cell.length_b   1.000
_cell.length_c   1.000
_cell.angle_alpha   90.00
_cell.angle_beta   90.00
_cell.angle_gamma   90.00
#
_symmetry.space_group_name_H-M   'P 1'
#
loop_
_entity.id
_entity.type
_entity.pdbx_description
1 polymer ?
#
loop_
_entity_poly.entity_id
_entity_poly.type
_entity_poly.pdbx_seq_one_letter_code
_entity_poly.pdbx_strand_id
1 'polypeptide(L)'
;MARVDARTRAKKTAARKGPARSRPRSRHAAKTVTNPRRPHAFMVKHLREEDFKLDGLRRYARYRDLGIKDASHGMAVAHVIRFQGPCDPRVVSKLHRHAADFQLIYVLKGSITSQFEGHGVHTMKAGDAWLQPKNIKHKVLDYSDDCEVLEIVMPANFKTVELEAKPQA
;
A
#
# COMPACT_ATOMS: atom_id res chain seq x y z
N MET A 1 -33.27 -73.86 -18.90
CA MET A 1 -32.86 -74.51 -20.17
C MET A 1 -31.96 -73.57 -20.95
N ALA A 2 -30.70 -74.07 -21.20
CA ALA A 2 -29.86 -73.89 -22.38
C ALA A 2 -29.42 -72.47 -22.73
N ARG A 3 -28.14 -72.10 -22.46
CA ARG A 3 -26.94 -72.12 -23.33
C ARG A 3 -27.16 -71.41 -24.65
N VAL A 4 -26.28 -70.40 -24.98
CA VAL A 4 -25.11 -70.57 -25.87
C VAL A 4 -24.15 -69.39 -25.76
N ASP A 5 -22.89 -69.76 -25.62
CA ASP A 5 -21.64 -68.99 -25.77
C ASP A 5 -21.47 -68.37 -27.15
N ALA A 6 -20.93 -67.14 -27.25
CA ALA A 6 -20.19 -66.71 -28.42
C ALA A 6 -19.08 -65.73 -28.05
N ARG A 7 -17.83 -66.23 -27.93
CA ARG A 7 -16.58 -65.48 -27.91
C ARG A 7 -16.39 -64.76 -29.27
N THR A 8 -16.21 -63.44 -29.18
CA THR A 8 -15.61 -62.74 -30.32
C THR A 8 -14.40 -61.94 -29.83
N ARG A 9 -13.28 -62.34 -30.37
CA ARG A 9 -11.90 -61.92 -30.15
C ARG A 9 -11.67 -60.57 -30.85
N ALA A 10 -11.60 -59.46 -30.16
CA ALA A 10 -11.24 -58.15 -30.75
C ALA A 10 -9.73 -57.92 -30.59
N LYS A 11 -9.10 -57.64 -31.73
CA LYS A 11 -7.66 -57.39 -31.93
C LYS A 11 -7.26 -56.11 -31.20
N LYS A 12 -6.19 -56.21 -30.38
CA LYS A 12 -5.47 -55.04 -29.85
C LYS A 12 -4.71 -54.35 -30.99
N THR A 13 -5.15 -53.14 -31.33
CA THR A 13 -4.34 -52.22 -32.11
C THR A 13 -3.52 -51.34 -31.16
N ALA A 14 -2.21 -51.53 -31.24
CA ALA A 14 -1.24 -50.74 -30.50
C ALA A 14 -1.19 -49.29 -31.02
N ALA A 15 -1.66 -48.32 -30.26
CA ALA A 15 -1.48 -46.91 -30.53
C ALA A 15 -0.04 -46.47 -30.23
N ARG A 16 0.71 -46.10 -31.27
CA ARG A 16 2.04 -45.51 -31.19
C ARG A 16 1.96 -44.19 -30.42
N LYS A 17 2.59 -44.12 -29.28
CA LYS A 17 2.87 -42.86 -28.54
C LYS A 17 3.88 -42.03 -29.35
N GLY A 18 3.44 -40.94 -29.92
CA GLY A 18 4.34 -39.93 -30.48
C GLY A 18 5.12 -39.21 -29.38
N PRO A 19 6.29 -38.62 -29.71
CA PRO A 19 7.16 -37.97 -28.70
C PRO A 19 6.47 -36.73 -28.13
N ALA A 20 6.44 -36.68 -26.80
CA ALA A 20 5.94 -35.53 -26.06
C ALA A 20 6.79 -34.27 -26.38
N ARG A 21 6.20 -33.32 -27.05
CA ARG A 21 6.80 -31.98 -27.23
C ARG A 21 6.94 -31.33 -25.85
N SER A 22 8.16 -31.21 -25.38
CA SER A 22 8.52 -30.43 -24.19
C SER A 22 8.22 -28.95 -24.50
N ARG A 23 7.22 -28.39 -23.79
CA ARG A 23 7.00 -26.94 -23.77
C ARG A 23 8.23 -26.27 -23.15
N PRO A 24 8.80 -25.23 -23.75
CA PRO A 24 9.87 -24.49 -23.11
C PRO A 24 9.30 -23.82 -21.85
N ARG A 25 9.83 -24.20 -20.68
CA ARG A 25 9.59 -23.47 -19.44
C ARG A 25 10.19 -22.08 -19.62
N SER A 26 9.32 -21.10 -19.77
CA SER A 26 9.68 -19.70 -19.65
C SER A 26 10.30 -19.48 -18.26
N ARG A 27 11.62 -19.48 -18.20
CA ARG A 27 12.39 -19.01 -17.07
C ARG A 27 12.27 -17.47 -17.06
N HIS A 28 11.21 -16.96 -16.48
CA HIS A 28 11.23 -15.62 -15.95
C HIS A 28 12.16 -15.66 -14.74
N ALA A 29 13.45 -15.57 -15.00
CA ALA A 29 14.42 -15.24 -13.99
C ALA A 29 14.03 -13.83 -13.50
N ALA A 30 13.41 -13.77 -12.32
CA ALA A 30 13.33 -12.55 -11.58
C ALA A 30 14.78 -12.06 -11.45
N LYS A 31 15.13 -11.00 -12.17
CA LYS A 31 16.37 -10.30 -11.98
C LYS A 31 16.29 -9.72 -10.57
N THR A 32 16.83 -10.46 -9.61
CA THR A 32 17.19 -9.92 -8.30
C THR A 32 18.23 -8.86 -8.60
N VAL A 33 17.80 -7.62 -8.74
CA VAL A 33 18.69 -6.46 -8.77
C VAL A 33 19.25 -6.34 -7.35
N THR A 34 20.28 -7.10 -7.06
CA THR A 34 21.16 -6.85 -5.92
C THR A 34 22.02 -5.65 -6.29
N ASN A 35 21.39 -4.47 -6.30
CA ASN A 35 22.15 -3.25 -6.21
C ASN A 35 22.74 -3.24 -4.80
N PRO A 36 24.10 -3.24 -4.62
CA PRO A 36 24.68 -3.10 -3.31
C PRO A 36 24.14 -1.79 -2.75
N ARG A 37 23.17 -1.88 -1.82
CA ARG A 37 22.55 -0.70 -1.23
C ARG A 37 23.65 0.09 -0.57
N ARG A 38 23.81 1.35 -0.98
CA ARG A 38 24.67 2.27 -0.26
C ARG A 38 24.24 2.24 1.22
N PRO A 39 25.19 2.18 2.17
CA PRO A 39 24.83 2.21 3.58
C PRO A 39 24.05 3.50 3.86
N HIS A 40 23.02 3.40 4.70
CA HIS A 40 22.24 4.56 5.10
C HIS A 40 23.13 5.53 5.86
N ALA A 41 22.90 6.84 5.67
CA ALA A 41 23.58 7.85 6.44
C ALA A 41 23.00 7.89 7.87
N PHE A 42 23.89 7.98 8.88
CA PHE A 42 23.43 8.28 10.23
C PHE A 42 22.93 9.74 10.27
N MET A 43 21.77 9.95 10.88
CA MET A 43 21.20 11.27 11.06
C MET A 43 20.37 11.35 12.34
N VAL A 44 20.29 12.56 12.90
CA VAL A 44 19.38 12.91 13.99
C VAL A 44 18.62 14.17 13.60
N LYS A 45 17.31 14.16 13.73
CA LYS A 45 16.46 15.32 13.46
C LYS A 45 15.77 15.73 14.76
N HIS A 46 16.29 16.76 15.41
CA HIS A 46 15.65 17.33 16.59
C HIS A 46 14.34 18.02 16.25
N LEU A 47 13.40 18.02 17.18
CA LEU A 47 12.13 18.74 17.03
C LEU A 47 12.40 20.24 17.02
N ARG A 48 11.87 20.92 16.00
CA ARG A 48 11.74 22.38 15.93
C ARG A 48 10.38 22.71 15.33
N GLU A 49 9.67 23.63 15.95
CA GLU A 49 8.32 23.99 15.51
C GLU A 49 8.32 24.64 14.11
N GLU A 50 9.36 25.37 13.78
CA GLU A 50 9.52 25.97 12.45
C GLU A 50 9.75 24.96 11.32
N ASP A 51 10.02 23.67 11.65
CA ASP A 51 10.15 22.60 10.64
C ASP A 51 8.78 22.10 10.12
N PHE A 52 7.68 22.45 10.79
CA PHE A 52 6.34 22.15 10.30
C PHE A 52 5.91 23.12 9.19
N LYS A 53 5.83 22.64 7.94
CA LYS A 53 5.52 23.43 6.74
C LYS A 53 4.14 23.09 6.18
N LEU A 54 3.54 24.04 5.44
CA LEU A 54 2.29 23.87 4.68
C LEU A 54 2.55 23.43 3.22
N ASP A 55 3.66 22.75 2.98
CA ASP A 55 4.14 22.34 1.65
C ASP A 55 3.82 20.88 1.31
N GLY A 56 3.06 20.20 2.17
CA GLY A 56 2.65 18.82 1.97
C GLY A 56 1.40 18.67 1.09
N LEU A 57 0.94 17.43 0.97
CA LEU A 57 -0.19 17.06 0.11
C LEU A 57 -1.51 17.76 0.52
N ARG A 58 -1.72 18.00 1.80
CA ARG A 58 -2.99 18.49 2.36
C ARG A 58 -2.83 19.87 2.98
N ARG A 59 -3.61 20.84 2.52
CA ARG A 59 -3.57 22.22 3.04
C ARG A 59 -4.09 22.35 4.48
N TYR A 60 -4.81 21.37 4.98
CA TYR A 60 -5.32 21.31 6.36
C TYR A 60 -4.34 20.63 7.32
N ALA A 61 -3.11 20.40 6.88
CA ALA A 61 -2.09 19.79 7.71
C ALA A 61 -0.72 20.42 7.45
N ARG A 62 0.11 20.49 8.49
CA ARG A 62 1.53 20.81 8.39
C ARG A 62 2.35 19.55 8.43
N TYR A 63 3.39 19.52 7.63
CA TYR A 63 4.28 18.39 7.48
C TYR A 63 5.66 18.75 8.01
N ARG A 64 6.20 17.88 8.86
CA ARG A 64 7.60 17.95 9.30
C ARG A 64 8.33 16.77 8.69
N ASP A 65 9.17 17.03 7.70
CA ASP A 65 10.06 16.03 7.11
C ASP A 65 11.12 15.61 8.13
N LEU A 66 11.28 14.31 8.35
CA LEU A 66 12.27 13.75 9.27
C LEU A 66 13.64 13.52 8.62
N GLY A 67 13.82 13.85 7.32
CA GLY A 67 15.09 13.69 6.59
C GLY A 67 15.42 12.25 6.20
N ILE A 68 14.48 11.32 6.39
CA ILE A 68 14.70 9.88 6.12
C ILE A 68 14.92 9.61 4.63
N LYS A 69 14.29 10.39 3.75
CA LYS A 69 14.45 10.22 2.30
C LYS A 69 15.90 10.33 1.86
N ASP A 70 16.58 11.35 2.31
CA ASP A 70 18.00 11.58 1.93
C ASP A 70 18.91 10.58 2.62
N ALA A 71 18.74 10.36 3.92
CA ALA A 71 19.53 9.41 4.69
C ALA A 71 19.39 7.97 4.20
N SER A 72 18.25 7.60 3.64
CA SER A 72 17.96 6.26 3.10
C SER A 72 18.17 6.15 1.58
N HIS A 73 18.66 7.19 0.92
CA HIS A 73 18.81 7.23 -0.54
C HIS A 73 17.52 6.94 -1.31
N GLY A 74 16.39 7.47 -0.81
CA GLY A 74 15.08 7.30 -1.43
C GLY A 74 14.36 6.01 -1.11
N MET A 75 14.88 5.18 -0.19
CA MET A 75 14.22 3.94 0.21
C MET A 75 12.90 4.23 0.94
N ALA A 76 12.90 5.20 1.85
CA ALA A 76 11.71 5.59 2.60
C ALA A 76 11.62 7.11 2.75
N VAL A 77 10.43 7.61 2.99
CA VAL A 77 10.18 8.95 3.51
C VAL A 77 9.42 8.82 4.82
N ALA A 78 9.67 9.72 5.76
CA ALA A 78 8.93 9.79 7.01
C ALA A 78 8.59 11.24 7.35
N HIS A 79 7.33 11.47 7.73
CA HIS A 79 6.82 12.77 8.13
C HIS A 79 6.09 12.67 9.47
N VAL A 80 6.18 13.70 10.28
CA VAL A 80 5.15 13.99 11.28
C VAL A 80 4.15 14.94 10.64
N ILE A 81 2.89 14.54 10.63
CA ILE A 81 1.78 15.29 10.05
C ILE A 81 0.94 15.81 11.22
N ARG A 82 0.84 17.13 11.35
CA ARG A 82 0.02 17.82 12.34
C ARG A 82 -1.19 18.41 11.64
N PHE A 83 -2.36 17.95 12.02
CA PHE A 83 -3.61 18.48 11.50
C PHE A 83 -3.90 19.86 12.09
N GLN A 84 -4.61 20.72 11.36
CA GLN A 84 -4.82 22.11 11.72
C GLN A 84 -6.30 22.46 11.80
N GLY A 85 -6.67 23.13 12.89
CA GLY A 85 -8.00 23.65 13.12
C GLY A 85 -9.06 22.56 13.27
N PRO A 86 -10.30 22.95 13.43
CA PRO A 86 -11.40 22.01 13.47
C PRO A 86 -11.54 21.29 12.11
N CYS A 87 -11.83 19.99 12.16
CA CYS A 87 -12.03 19.20 10.96
C CYS A 87 -13.24 19.70 10.15
N ASP A 88 -13.02 20.01 8.88
CA ASP A 88 -14.12 20.23 7.92
C ASP A 88 -14.21 19.03 6.98
N PRO A 89 -15.20 18.15 7.13
CA PRO A 89 -15.37 16.96 6.28
C PRO A 89 -15.44 17.28 4.79
N ARG A 90 -15.93 18.47 4.40
CA ARG A 90 -16.01 18.91 2.99
C ARG A 90 -14.62 19.13 2.39
N VAL A 91 -13.64 19.44 3.22
CA VAL A 91 -12.25 19.69 2.82
C VAL A 91 -11.43 18.41 2.88
N VAL A 92 -11.58 17.63 3.96
CA VAL A 92 -10.71 16.49 4.25
C VAL A 92 -11.15 15.19 3.60
N SER A 93 -12.46 14.97 3.39
CA SER A 93 -13.02 13.69 2.92
C SER A 93 -12.83 13.46 1.42
N LYS A 94 -11.61 13.65 0.92
CA LYS A 94 -11.26 13.37 -0.48
C LYS A 94 -10.78 11.92 -0.63
N LEU A 95 -11.53 11.15 -1.42
CA LEU A 95 -11.16 9.77 -1.71
C LEU A 95 -9.88 9.73 -2.54
N HIS A 96 -8.89 8.94 -2.11
CA HIS A 96 -7.61 8.81 -2.79
C HIS A 96 -6.96 7.46 -2.51
N ARG A 97 -5.85 7.19 -3.18
CA ARG A 97 -5.01 6.00 -2.99
C ARG A 97 -3.55 6.33 -3.19
N HIS A 98 -2.67 5.55 -2.59
CA HIS A 98 -1.23 5.66 -2.75
C HIS A 98 -0.65 4.42 -3.44
N ALA A 99 0.23 4.64 -4.44
CA ALA A 99 0.97 3.56 -5.08
C ALA A 99 2.27 3.25 -4.30
N ALA A 100 2.15 3.16 -2.99
CA ALA A 100 3.24 2.81 -2.08
C ALA A 100 3.32 1.31 -1.87
N ASP A 101 4.52 0.76 -1.77
CA ASP A 101 4.71 -0.66 -1.48
C ASP A 101 4.57 -0.97 0.01
N PHE A 102 4.83 0.03 0.84
CA PHE A 102 4.63 0.01 2.28
C PHE A 102 4.21 1.40 2.75
N GLN A 103 3.17 1.48 3.59
CA GLN A 103 2.75 2.71 4.25
C GLN A 103 2.25 2.38 5.65
N LEU A 104 2.99 2.84 6.66
CA LEU A 104 2.62 2.73 8.06
C LEU A 104 2.25 4.11 8.59
N ILE A 105 1.15 4.18 9.32
CA ILE A 105 0.76 5.36 10.07
C ILE A 105 0.66 4.99 11.55
N TYR A 106 1.20 5.85 12.41
CA TYR A 106 1.13 5.75 13.86
C TYR A 106 0.59 7.05 14.44
N VAL A 107 -0.44 6.98 15.28
CA VAL A 107 -1.01 8.17 15.91
C VAL A 107 -0.14 8.57 17.10
N LEU A 108 0.47 9.75 17.01
CA LEU A 108 1.32 10.31 18.08
C LEU A 108 0.48 11.03 19.13
N LYS A 109 -0.59 11.72 18.69
CA LYS A 109 -1.44 12.53 19.57
C LYS A 109 -2.86 12.63 18.98
N GLY A 110 -3.87 12.80 19.86
CA GLY A 110 -5.24 12.97 19.47
C GLY A 110 -5.85 11.72 18.84
N SER A 111 -6.72 11.94 17.84
CA SER A 111 -7.40 10.87 17.12
C SER A 111 -7.67 11.23 15.67
N ILE A 112 -7.81 10.20 14.82
CA ILE A 112 -8.18 10.33 13.41
C ILE A 112 -9.18 9.24 13.05
N THR A 113 -10.24 9.61 12.36
CA THR A 113 -11.25 8.69 11.81
C THR A 113 -11.10 8.64 10.29
N SER A 114 -10.95 7.44 9.76
CA SER A 114 -10.79 7.22 8.32
C SER A 114 -11.67 6.07 7.84
N GLN A 115 -12.05 6.15 6.56
CA GLN A 115 -12.76 5.10 5.85
C GLN A 115 -11.82 4.41 4.86
N PHE A 116 -11.81 3.08 4.88
CA PHE A 116 -10.99 2.25 4.01
C PHE A 116 -11.85 1.31 3.17
N GLU A 117 -11.55 1.19 1.87
CA GLU A 117 -12.25 0.28 0.95
C GLU A 117 -12.18 -1.16 1.46
N GLY A 118 -13.33 -1.81 1.61
CA GLY A 118 -13.43 -3.21 2.07
C GLY A 118 -13.26 -3.41 3.58
N HIS A 119 -12.88 -2.37 4.34
CA HIS A 119 -12.64 -2.47 5.78
C HIS A 119 -13.55 -1.56 6.63
N GLY A 120 -14.28 -0.62 5.99
CA GLY A 120 -15.20 0.27 6.70
C GLY A 120 -14.51 1.47 7.35
N VAL A 121 -15.11 1.96 8.44
CA VAL A 121 -14.67 3.15 9.17
C VAL A 121 -13.96 2.74 10.45
N HIS A 122 -12.80 3.33 10.70
CA HIS A 122 -12.02 3.12 11.90
C HIS A 122 -11.61 4.46 12.50
N THR A 123 -11.69 4.55 13.83
CA THR A 123 -11.14 5.66 14.61
C THR A 123 -9.89 5.17 15.33
N MET A 124 -8.75 5.74 15.02
CA MET A 124 -7.45 5.47 15.65
C MET A 124 -7.11 6.61 16.60
N LYS A 125 -6.56 6.27 17.77
CA LYS A 125 -6.17 7.19 18.84
C LYS A 125 -4.67 7.13 19.09
N ALA A 126 -4.14 8.06 19.87
CA ALA A 126 -2.73 8.05 20.26
C ALA A 126 -2.29 6.67 20.76
N GLY A 127 -1.22 6.14 20.17
CA GLY A 127 -0.70 4.78 20.40
C GLY A 127 -1.16 3.75 19.36
N ASP A 128 -2.19 4.03 18.58
CA ASP A 128 -2.65 3.11 17.54
C ASP A 128 -1.81 3.25 16.26
N ALA A 129 -1.72 2.15 15.52
CA ALA A 129 -1.06 2.11 14.22
C ALA A 129 -1.85 1.28 13.20
N TRP A 130 -1.69 1.59 11.92
CA TRP A 130 -2.20 0.73 10.85
C TRP A 130 -1.24 0.67 9.68
N LEU A 131 -1.25 -0.48 9.02
CA LEU A 131 -0.64 -0.66 7.72
C LEU A 131 -1.69 -0.36 6.66
N GLN A 132 -1.34 0.50 5.71
CA GLN A 132 -2.20 0.87 4.60
C GLN A 132 -1.75 0.13 3.34
N PRO A 133 -2.52 -0.87 2.87
CA PRO A 133 -2.15 -1.64 1.68
C PRO A 133 -2.03 -0.78 0.43
N LYS A 134 -1.15 -1.19 -0.47
CA LYS A 134 -0.95 -0.53 -1.77
C LYS A 134 -2.27 -0.36 -2.52
N ASN A 135 -2.54 0.87 -2.96
CA ASN A 135 -3.72 1.25 -3.74
C ASN A 135 -5.08 1.09 -3.03
N ILE A 136 -5.12 0.80 -1.73
CA ILE A 136 -6.39 0.85 -1.00
C ILE A 136 -6.99 2.26 -1.09
N LYS A 137 -8.26 2.35 -1.49
CA LYS A 137 -8.96 3.63 -1.52
C LYS A 137 -9.38 3.99 -0.10
N HIS A 138 -9.08 5.20 0.29
CA HIS A 138 -9.39 5.68 1.63
C HIS A 138 -9.60 7.19 1.63
N LYS A 139 -10.20 7.66 2.72
CA LYS A 139 -10.38 9.09 3.00
C LYS A 139 -10.43 9.33 4.50
N VAL A 140 -9.97 10.49 4.91
CA VAL A 140 -10.16 11.00 6.26
C VAL A 140 -11.60 11.48 6.39
N LEU A 141 -12.25 11.15 7.49
CA LEU A 141 -13.60 11.61 7.81
C LEU A 141 -13.59 12.67 8.90
N ASP A 142 -12.69 12.49 9.89
CA ASP A 142 -12.60 13.37 11.05
C ASP A 142 -11.22 13.26 11.73
N TYR A 143 -10.84 14.26 12.50
CA TYR A 143 -9.68 14.26 13.38
C TYR A 143 -9.86 15.25 14.54
N SER A 144 -9.20 14.99 15.67
CA SER A 144 -9.17 15.92 16.81
C SER A 144 -8.24 17.12 16.51
N ASP A 145 -8.52 18.27 17.12
CA ASP A 145 -7.76 19.52 16.91
C ASP A 145 -6.26 19.39 17.21
N ASP A 146 -5.89 18.42 18.05
CA ASP A 146 -4.52 18.14 18.45
C ASP A 146 -3.92 16.92 17.72
N CYS A 147 -4.55 16.44 16.66
CA CYS A 147 -4.12 15.21 15.98
C CYS A 147 -2.74 15.37 15.34
N GLU A 148 -1.84 14.47 15.72
CA GLU A 148 -0.54 14.27 15.06
C GLU A 148 -0.34 12.80 14.72
N VAL A 149 0.17 12.53 13.53
CA VAL A 149 0.52 11.18 13.10
C VAL A 149 1.94 11.13 12.56
N LEU A 150 2.63 10.01 12.79
CA LEU A 150 3.83 9.65 12.05
C LEU A 150 3.42 8.82 10.85
N GLU A 151 3.85 9.23 9.66
CA GLU A 151 3.68 8.48 8.43
C GLU A 151 5.03 8.02 7.90
N ILE A 152 5.16 6.73 7.56
CA ILE A 152 6.35 6.15 6.92
C ILE A 152 5.91 5.49 5.63
N VAL A 153 6.53 5.88 4.51
CA VAL A 153 6.18 5.37 3.18
C VAL A 153 7.41 4.85 2.43
N MET A 154 7.27 3.73 1.76
CA MET A 154 8.28 3.16 0.87
C MET A 154 7.68 2.80 -0.50
N PRO A 155 8.38 3.11 -1.61
CA PRO A 155 9.55 3.97 -1.73
C PRO A 155 9.22 5.44 -1.48
N ALA A 156 10.23 6.27 -1.22
CA ALA A 156 10.05 7.69 -0.90
C ALA A 156 9.35 8.52 -2.00
N ASN A 157 9.42 8.09 -3.26
CA ASN A 157 8.84 8.75 -4.42
C ASN A 157 7.54 8.08 -4.89
N PHE A 158 6.70 7.64 -3.96
CA PHE A 158 5.39 7.07 -4.29
C PHE A 158 4.45 8.10 -4.95
N LYS A 159 3.42 7.59 -5.63
CA LYS A 159 2.38 8.42 -6.26
C LYS A 159 1.10 8.38 -5.46
N THR A 160 0.48 9.54 -5.29
CA THR A 160 -0.88 9.69 -4.80
C THR A 160 -1.81 9.96 -5.97
N VAL A 161 -2.95 9.27 -6.01
CA VAL A 161 -4.00 9.45 -7.01
C VAL A 161 -5.28 9.86 -6.27
N GLU A 162 -5.74 11.08 -6.51
CA GLU A 162 -7.05 11.52 -6.06
C GLU A 162 -8.11 10.91 -6.98
N LEU A 163 -9.18 10.42 -6.38
CA LEU A 163 -10.29 9.80 -7.07
C LEU A 163 -11.47 10.78 -6.98
N GLU A 164 -11.93 11.26 -8.14
CA GLU A 164 -13.12 12.10 -8.20
C GLU A 164 -14.33 11.31 -7.67
N ALA A 165 -15.15 11.95 -6.84
CA ALA A 165 -16.47 11.42 -6.53
C ALA A 165 -17.24 11.36 -7.86
N LYS A 166 -17.68 10.17 -8.30
CA LYS A 166 -18.62 10.09 -9.42
C LYS A 166 -19.82 10.96 -9.09
N PRO A 167 -20.27 11.85 -10.00
CA PRO A 167 -21.54 12.52 -9.81
C PRO A 167 -22.61 11.45 -9.56
N GLN A 168 -23.32 11.59 -8.46
CA GLN A 168 -24.51 10.76 -8.24
C GLN A 168 -25.51 11.17 -9.34
N ALA A 169 -25.86 10.17 -10.18
CA ALA A 169 -26.91 10.32 -11.19
C ALA A 169 -28.28 10.41 -10.52
#